data_0ca647005473e6130ef9760f743a190c
#
_entry.id   0ca647005473e6130ef9760f743a190c
#
_cell.length_a   1.000
_cell.length_b   1.000
_cell.length_c   1.000
_cell.angle_alpha   90.00
_cell.angle_beta   90.00
_cell.angle_gamma   90.00
#
_symmetry.space_group_name_H-M   'P 1'
#
loop_
_entity.id
_entity.type
_entity.pdbx_description
1 polymer ?
#
loop_
_entity_poly.entity_id
_entity_poly.type
_entity_poly.pdbx_seq_one_letter_code
_entity_poly.pdbx_strand_id
1 'polypeptide(L)'
;PSPDGKKIVYQVGYYSVQENKGHQMLYVMDADGKNVKQLTTTDKSETDASWLDNNTIAYPSDGQIWKMNADGSNRQKLTSDKIDIEGYKFSPDGKKVVIIKSLPYYGSIKKNPSDLPKATGRLITDMNYRHWDHYVESIPHPFVANVNGNSIDAGVGVLEGQPYESPMAPFGGIEQIDWSKDSKSVAY
;
A
#
# COMPACT_ATOMS: atom_id res chain seq x y z
N PRO A 1 2.70 -8.84 15.76
CA PRO A 1 3.72 -9.74 16.30
C PRO A 1 4.33 -10.60 15.20
N SER A 2 5.53 -11.13 15.44
CA SER A 2 6.15 -12.16 14.59
C SER A 2 5.33 -13.46 14.65
N PRO A 3 5.45 -14.38 13.68
CA PRO A 3 4.70 -15.64 13.67
C PRO A 3 4.92 -16.50 14.92
N ASP A 4 6.12 -16.47 15.51
CA ASP A 4 6.45 -17.17 16.77
C ASP A 4 6.09 -16.38 18.03
N GLY A 5 5.51 -15.20 17.90
CA GLY A 5 5.05 -14.34 18.99
C GLY A 5 6.17 -13.68 19.81
N LYS A 6 7.45 -13.79 19.42
CA LYS A 6 8.57 -13.29 20.22
C LYS A 6 8.91 -11.83 19.99
N LYS A 7 8.54 -11.27 18.83
CA LYS A 7 8.85 -9.90 18.46
C LYS A 7 7.59 -9.15 18.00
N ILE A 8 7.65 -7.83 18.14
CA ILE A 8 6.61 -6.91 17.65
C ILE A 8 7.30 -5.88 16.77
N VAL A 9 6.84 -5.74 15.51
CA VAL A 9 7.14 -4.60 14.65
C VAL A 9 6.03 -3.57 14.82
N TYR A 10 6.41 -2.30 14.90
CA TYR A 10 5.46 -1.19 15.04
C TYR A 10 6.00 0.08 14.41
N GLN A 11 5.14 1.03 14.18
CA GLN A 11 5.49 2.33 13.61
C GLN A 11 5.38 3.44 14.66
N VAL A 12 6.25 4.43 14.55
CA VAL A 12 6.23 5.65 15.36
C VAL A 12 6.17 6.85 14.44
N GLY A 13 5.16 7.68 14.63
CA GLY A 13 5.00 8.94 13.91
C GLY A 13 5.78 10.07 14.57
N TYR A 14 6.53 10.82 13.78
CA TYR A 14 7.21 12.04 14.16
C TYR A 14 6.63 13.23 13.41
N TYR A 15 6.54 14.37 14.05
CA TYR A 15 6.07 15.60 13.43
C TYR A 15 6.99 16.75 13.77
N SER A 16 7.52 17.40 12.76
CA SER A 16 8.31 18.65 12.90
C SER A 16 7.37 19.84 12.67
N VAL A 17 7.14 20.61 13.72
CA VAL A 17 6.36 21.85 13.65
C VAL A 17 7.07 22.89 12.76
N GLN A 18 8.40 22.94 12.79
CA GLN A 18 9.20 23.89 12.01
C GLN A 18 9.11 23.62 10.51
N GLU A 19 9.09 22.34 10.12
CA GLU A 19 9.01 21.94 8.72
C GLU A 19 7.58 21.71 8.25
N ASN A 20 6.61 21.75 9.17
CA ASN A 20 5.21 21.39 8.95
C ASN A 20 5.08 20.04 8.23
N LYS A 21 5.88 19.07 8.67
CA LYS A 21 5.96 17.75 8.02
C LYS A 21 6.03 16.63 9.05
N GLY A 22 5.26 15.60 8.81
CA GLY A 22 5.31 14.34 9.55
C GLY A 22 5.91 13.22 8.71
N HIS A 23 6.50 12.26 9.38
CA HIS A 23 6.92 10.98 8.80
C HIS A 23 6.82 9.87 9.83
N GLN A 24 6.77 8.63 9.37
CA GLN A 24 6.66 7.46 10.20
C GLN A 24 7.87 6.55 9.99
N MET A 25 8.33 5.94 11.07
CA MET A 25 9.47 5.03 11.07
C MET A 25 9.10 3.72 11.72
N LEU A 26 9.74 2.64 11.29
CA LEU A 26 9.55 1.30 11.82
C LEU A 26 10.52 1.01 12.96
N TYR A 27 9.99 0.35 13.96
CA TYR A 27 10.70 -0.15 15.13
C TYR A 27 10.37 -1.61 15.36
N VAL A 28 11.27 -2.33 16.01
CA VAL A 28 11.05 -3.68 16.52
C VAL A 28 11.37 -3.73 18.00
N MET A 29 10.68 -4.58 18.74
CA MET A 29 10.97 -4.90 20.12
C MET A 29 10.66 -6.38 20.39
N ASP A 30 11.17 -6.90 21.49
CA ASP A 30 10.75 -8.20 22.01
C ASP A 30 9.31 -8.11 22.56
N ALA A 31 8.60 -9.22 22.61
CA ALA A 31 7.21 -9.26 23.06
C ALA A 31 7.00 -8.79 24.51
N ASP A 32 8.07 -8.79 25.33
CA ASP A 32 8.06 -8.26 26.70
C ASP A 32 8.34 -6.75 26.79
N GLY A 33 8.45 -6.07 25.63
CA GLY A 33 8.70 -4.63 25.53
C GLY A 33 10.18 -4.24 25.63
N LYS A 34 11.10 -5.19 25.74
CA LYS A 34 12.56 -4.91 25.80
C LYS A 34 13.19 -4.90 24.41
N ASN A 35 14.49 -4.56 24.37
CA ASN A 35 15.33 -4.58 23.16
C ASN A 35 14.73 -3.78 22.00
N VAL A 36 14.16 -2.62 22.31
CA VAL A 36 13.61 -1.70 21.30
C VAL A 36 14.72 -1.25 20.35
N LYS A 37 14.47 -1.41 19.05
CA LYS A 37 15.41 -0.99 18.00
C LYS A 37 14.66 -0.28 16.88
N GLN A 38 15.17 0.85 16.46
CA GLN A 38 14.73 1.53 15.24
C GLN A 38 15.25 0.77 14.01
N LEU A 39 14.35 0.47 13.06
CA LEU A 39 14.68 -0.26 11.84
C LEU A 39 14.93 0.66 10.65
N THR A 40 14.20 1.78 10.57
CA THR A 40 14.28 2.69 9.43
C THR A 40 14.63 4.10 9.89
N THR A 41 15.44 4.81 9.08
CA THR A 41 15.97 6.15 9.37
C THR A 41 15.89 7.07 8.16
N THR A 42 15.02 6.73 7.19
CA THR A 42 14.87 7.52 5.97
C THR A 42 13.94 8.72 6.21
N ASP A 43 13.92 9.65 5.28
CA ASP A 43 12.99 10.78 5.24
C ASP A 43 11.61 10.39 4.65
N LYS A 44 11.43 9.11 4.31
CA LYS A 44 10.19 8.54 3.82
C LYS A 44 9.35 8.03 4.98
N SER A 45 8.03 8.07 4.83
CA SER A 45 7.14 7.37 5.75
C SER A 45 7.12 5.88 5.43
N GLU A 46 7.40 5.07 6.44
CA GLU A 46 7.34 3.62 6.38
C GLU A 46 6.33 3.14 7.41
N THR A 47 5.29 2.47 6.91
CA THR A 47 4.10 2.09 7.69
C THR A 47 3.76 0.63 7.46
N ASP A 48 2.68 0.16 8.02
CA ASP A 48 1.97 -1.08 7.67
C ASP A 48 2.88 -2.29 7.44
N ALA A 49 3.92 -2.40 8.28
CA ALA A 49 4.86 -3.50 8.22
C ALA A 49 4.19 -4.83 8.58
N SER A 50 4.47 -5.85 7.79
CA SER A 50 4.00 -7.22 8.01
C SER A 50 5.16 -8.20 8.09
N TRP A 51 5.03 -9.22 8.93
CA TRP A 51 5.99 -10.31 9.01
C TRP A 51 5.78 -11.30 7.86
N LEU A 52 6.85 -11.61 7.11
CA LEU A 52 6.86 -12.70 6.13
C LEU A 52 7.23 -14.04 6.79
N ASP A 53 8.12 -13.99 7.76
CA ASP A 53 8.54 -15.08 8.63
C ASP A 53 9.08 -14.51 9.96
N ASN A 54 9.70 -15.31 10.81
CA ASN A 54 10.22 -14.86 12.11
C ASN A 54 11.40 -13.87 12.00
N ASN A 55 12.01 -13.73 10.83
CA ASN A 55 13.22 -12.91 10.62
C ASN A 55 13.05 -11.84 9.54
N THR A 56 11.98 -11.89 8.76
CA THR A 56 11.80 -11.02 7.59
C THR A 56 10.52 -10.20 7.71
N ILE A 57 10.64 -8.91 7.46
CA ILE A 57 9.54 -7.94 7.50
C ILE A 57 9.38 -7.35 6.10
N ALA A 58 8.15 -7.28 5.59
CA ALA A 58 7.78 -6.48 4.44
C ALA A 58 7.14 -5.17 4.89
N TYR A 59 7.32 -4.10 4.12
CA TYR A 59 6.77 -2.78 4.40
C TYR A 59 6.70 -1.93 3.13
N PRO A 60 5.76 -0.97 3.04
CA PRO A 60 5.74 0.00 1.95
C PRO A 60 6.75 1.13 2.24
N SER A 61 7.42 1.57 1.20
CA SER A 61 8.26 2.76 1.20
C SER A 61 8.34 3.32 -0.22
N ASP A 62 8.11 4.63 -0.37
CA ASP A 62 8.20 5.34 -1.66
C ASP A 62 7.34 4.68 -2.76
N GLY A 63 6.08 4.39 -2.43
CA GLY A 63 5.10 3.77 -3.35
C GLY A 63 5.39 2.32 -3.75
N GLN A 64 6.34 1.66 -3.10
CA GLN A 64 6.75 0.29 -3.44
C GLN A 64 6.82 -0.60 -2.20
N ILE A 65 6.75 -1.91 -2.39
CA ILE A 65 6.95 -2.90 -1.33
C ILE A 65 8.44 -3.22 -1.22
N TRP A 66 8.93 -3.16 -0.01
CA TRP A 66 10.28 -3.51 0.40
C TRP A 66 10.26 -4.65 1.41
N LYS A 67 11.39 -5.31 1.58
CA LYS A 67 11.64 -6.20 2.72
C LYS A 67 12.96 -5.90 3.38
N MET A 68 13.10 -6.32 4.62
CA MET A 68 14.34 -6.30 5.39
C MET A 68 14.35 -7.40 6.44
N ASN A 69 15.51 -7.71 6.99
CA ASN A 69 15.60 -8.55 8.17
C ASN A 69 15.00 -7.84 9.39
N ALA A 70 14.56 -8.60 10.39
CA ALA A 70 14.03 -8.08 11.65
C ALA A 70 15.05 -7.23 12.45
N ASP A 71 16.32 -7.29 12.10
CA ASP A 71 17.37 -6.43 12.66
C ASP A 71 17.63 -5.16 11.84
N GLY A 72 16.85 -4.90 10.79
CA GLY A 72 16.98 -3.75 9.89
C GLY A 72 18.02 -3.91 8.77
N SER A 73 18.75 -5.01 8.73
CA SER A 73 19.69 -5.32 7.66
C SER A 73 19.00 -5.83 6.40
N ASN A 74 19.74 -5.94 5.30
CA ASN A 74 19.32 -6.59 4.07
C ASN A 74 18.08 -5.96 3.41
N ARG A 75 17.99 -4.63 3.38
CA ARG A 75 16.89 -3.92 2.71
C ARG A 75 16.89 -4.20 1.21
N GLN A 76 15.77 -4.66 0.71
CA GLN A 76 15.56 -4.98 -0.71
C GLN A 76 14.19 -4.50 -1.17
N LYS A 77 14.16 -3.89 -2.34
CA LYS A 77 12.92 -3.53 -3.04
C LYS A 77 12.34 -4.78 -3.71
N LEU A 78 11.09 -5.10 -3.42
CA LEU A 78 10.38 -6.26 -3.99
C LEU A 78 9.59 -5.93 -5.26
N THR A 79 9.13 -4.69 -5.39
CA THR A 79 8.34 -4.22 -6.54
C THR A 79 9.06 -3.12 -7.29
N SER A 80 8.74 -2.96 -8.57
CA SER A 80 9.20 -1.86 -9.42
C SER A 80 8.05 -1.45 -10.33
N ASP A 81 6.87 -1.22 -9.74
CA ASP A 81 5.68 -0.80 -10.45
C ASP A 81 5.77 0.68 -10.86
N LYS A 82 5.08 1.04 -11.94
CA LYS A 82 4.96 2.44 -12.40
C LYS A 82 3.89 3.20 -11.63
N ILE A 83 2.99 2.47 -10.97
CA ILE A 83 1.90 3.00 -10.15
C ILE A 83 2.25 2.72 -8.71
N ASP A 84 2.06 3.72 -7.86
CA ASP A 84 2.30 3.58 -6.43
C ASP A 84 1.37 2.54 -5.82
N ILE A 85 1.93 1.77 -4.90
CA ILE A 85 1.21 0.75 -4.14
C ILE A 85 0.67 1.40 -2.88
N GLU A 86 -0.66 1.39 -2.73
CA GLU A 86 -1.39 2.00 -1.62
C GLU A 86 -1.65 1.04 -0.48
N GLY A 87 -1.61 -0.26 -0.75
CA GLY A 87 -1.79 -1.30 0.24
C GLY A 87 -1.35 -2.67 -0.29
N TYR A 88 -1.06 -3.58 0.61
CA TYR A 88 -0.68 -4.94 0.25
C TYR A 88 -1.04 -5.95 1.35
N LYS A 89 -1.30 -7.19 0.96
CA LYS A 89 -1.51 -8.30 1.90
C LYS A 89 -1.00 -9.61 1.28
N PHE A 90 0.00 -10.21 1.90
CA PHE A 90 0.51 -11.52 1.46
C PHE A 90 -0.48 -12.65 1.74
N SER A 91 -0.49 -13.65 0.86
CA SER A 91 -1.21 -14.90 1.11
C SER A 91 -0.58 -15.65 2.29
N PRO A 92 -1.36 -16.48 3.02
CA PRO A 92 -0.85 -17.26 4.16
C PRO A 92 0.37 -18.13 3.83
N ASP A 93 0.49 -18.62 2.60
CA ASP A 93 1.64 -19.43 2.13
C ASP A 93 2.82 -18.59 1.61
N GLY A 94 2.69 -17.26 1.60
CA GLY A 94 3.71 -16.31 1.15
C GLY A 94 4.03 -16.32 -0.35
N LYS A 95 3.27 -17.06 -1.17
CA LYS A 95 3.57 -17.21 -2.61
C LYS A 95 2.89 -16.15 -3.47
N LYS A 96 1.86 -15.49 -2.93
CA LYS A 96 1.12 -14.43 -3.61
C LYS A 96 0.96 -13.24 -2.70
N VAL A 97 0.59 -12.12 -3.30
CA VAL A 97 0.26 -10.88 -2.60
C VAL A 97 -0.88 -10.18 -3.33
N VAL A 98 -1.86 -9.67 -2.60
CA VAL A 98 -2.78 -8.66 -3.12
C VAL A 98 -2.11 -7.31 -2.97
N ILE A 99 -2.17 -6.51 -4.03
CA ILE A 99 -1.62 -5.15 -4.11
C ILE A 99 -2.76 -4.23 -4.50
N ILE A 100 -2.90 -3.10 -3.83
CA ILE A 100 -3.84 -2.05 -4.21
C ILE A 100 -3.10 -0.98 -4.99
N LYS A 101 -3.63 -0.66 -6.17
CA LYS A 101 -3.13 0.42 -7.03
C LYS A 101 -4.30 1.25 -7.54
N SER A 102 -4.18 2.57 -7.51
CA SER A 102 -5.18 3.46 -8.07
C SER A 102 -5.01 3.60 -9.58
N LEU A 103 -6.04 3.22 -10.32
CA LEU A 103 -6.09 3.33 -11.77
C LEU A 103 -6.88 4.58 -12.19
N PRO A 104 -6.50 5.24 -13.30
CA PRO A 104 -7.26 6.39 -13.80
C PRO A 104 -8.73 6.04 -14.03
N TYR A 105 -9.61 6.86 -13.49
CA TYR A 105 -11.05 6.74 -13.69
C TYR A 105 -11.52 7.69 -14.81
N TYR A 106 -11.90 7.13 -15.95
CA TYR A 106 -12.22 7.90 -17.14
C TYR A 106 -13.70 8.31 -17.23
N GLY A 107 -14.53 7.87 -16.29
CA GLY A 107 -15.99 8.03 -16.38
C GLY A 107 -16.52 9.40 -15.98
N SER A 108 -15.88 10.10 -15.04
CA SER A 108 -16.51 11.23 -14.36
C SER A 108 -15.97 12.60 -14.68
N ILE A 109 -14.70 12.73 -15.12
CA ILE A 109 -14.08 14.04 -15.32
C ILE A 109 -13.35 14.07 -16.64
N LYS A 110 -13.83 14.90 -17.54
CA LYS A 110 -13.11 15.22 -18.78
C LYS A 110 -12.27 16.48 -18.53
N LYS A 111 -10.99 16.39 -18.87
CA LYS A 111 -10.12 17.58 -18.91
C LYS A 111 -10.69 18.59 -19.90
N ASN A 112 -10.41 19.86 -19.65
CA ASN A 112 -10.76 20.93 -20.58
C ASN A 112 -10.25 20.66 -22.00
N PRO A 113 -10.96 21.18 -23.01
CA PRO A 113 -10.47 21.13 -24.37
C PRO A 113 -9.03 21.66 -24.48
N SER A 114 -8.25 21.08 -25.38
CA SER A 114 -6.82 21.43 -25.55
C SER A 114 -6.60 22.87 -26.03
N ASP A 115 -7.62 23.50 -26.56
CA ASP A 115 -7.63 24.91 -27.01
C ASP A 115 -7.87 25.92 -25.88
N LEU A 116 -8.21 25.43 -24.68
CA LEU A 116 -8.44 26.25 -23.49
C LEU A 116 -7.46 25.88 -22.33
N PRO A 117 -6.15 26.01 -22.54
CA PRO A 117 -5.15 25.48 -21.58
C PRO A 117 -5.13 26.19 -20.23
N LYS A 118 -5.72 27.37 -20.12
CA LYS A 118 -5.82 28.14 -18.86
C LYS A 118 -7.17 27.97 -18.16
N ALA A 119 -8.12 27.28 -18.78
CA ALA A 119 -9.42 27.06 -18.16
C ALA A 119 -9.29 26.04 -17.00
N THR A 120 -9.96 26.33 -15.89
CA THR A 120 -9.99 25.49 -14.70
C THR A 120 -11.31 24.73 -14.55
N GLY A 121 -12.24 24.92 -15.48
CA GLY A 121 -13.52 24.22 -15.49
C GLY A 121 -13.35 22.72 -15.72
N ARG A 122 -14.28 21.92 -15.21
CA ARG A 122 -14.32 20.47 -15.39
C ARG A 122 -15.68 20.06 -15.94
N LEU A 123 -15.68 19.20 -16.94
CA LEU A 123 -16.91 18.59 -17.44
C LEU A 123 -17.14 17.29 -16.69
N ILE A 124 -18.24 17.24 -15.96
CA ILE A 124 -18.62 16.12 -15.11
C ILE A 124 -19.81 15.42 -15.78
N THR A 125 -19.70 14.12 -15.99
CA THR A 125 -20.74 13.30 -16.63
C THR A 125 -21.30 12.21 -15.72
N ASP A 126 -20.76 12.10 -14.48
CA ASP A 126 -21.15 11.09 -13.50
C ASP A 126 -21.43 11.78 -12.15
N MET A 127 -22.41 11.25 -11.39
CA MET A 127 -22.72 11.78 -10.06
C MET A 127 -21.62 11.48 -9.03
N ASN A 128 -20.89 10.38 -9.17
CA ASN A 128 -19.80 9.98 -8.28
C ASN A 128 -18.46 10.64 -8.64
N TYR A 129 -18.48 11.92 -8.93
CA TYR A 129 -17.30 12.67 -9.35
C TYR A 129 -16.43 13.17 -8.18
N ARG A 130 -16.91 13.06 -6.96
CA ARG A 130 -16.18 13.50 -5.76
C ARG A 130 -16.27 12.48 -4.64
N HIS A 131 -15.14 12.30 -3.99
CA HIS A 131 -15.04 11.73 -2.65
C HIS A 131 -14.66 12.86 -1.69
N TRP A 132 -15.56 13.20 -0.77
CA TRP A 132 -15.37 14.26 0.23
C TRP A 132 -14.91 15.59 -0.41
N ASP A 133 -13.62 15.92 -0.31
CA ASP A 133 -13.04 17.21 -0.69
C ASP A 133 -12.27 17.18 -2.02
N HIS A 134 -12.09 16.02 -2.65
CA HIS A 134 -11.34 15.86 -3.90
C HIS A 134 -12.16 15.18 -4.99
N TYR A 135 -11.78 15.44 -6.24
CA TYR A 135 -12.37 14.79 -7.40
C TYR A 135 -11.86 13.36 -7.56
N VAL A 136 -12.73 12.46 -8.03
CA VAL A 136 -12.35 11.08 -8.35
C VAL A 136 -11.65 11.07 -9.70
N GLU A 137 -10.33 11.14 -9.69
CA GLU A 137 -9.49 11.05 -10.88
C GLU A 137 -8.91 9.63 -11.07
N SER A 138 -8.87 8.87 -10.01
CA SER A 138 -8.47 7.46 -9.99
C SER A 138 -9.29 6.68 -8.96
N ILE A 139 -9.36 5.38 -9.14
CA ILE A 139 -10.05 4.46 -8.23
C ILE A 139 -9.13 3.31 -7.86
N PRO A 140 -9.14 2.86 -6.59
CA PRO A 140 -8.32 1.74 -6.13
C PRO A 140 -8.84 0.43 -6.69
N HIS A 141 -7.92 -0.39 -7.20
CA HIS A 141 -8.18 -1.74 -7.69
C HIS A 141 -7.23 -2.75 -7.06
N PRO A 142 -7.71 -3.93 -6.67
CA PRO A 142 -6.87 -5.02 -6.21
C PRO A 142 -6.22 -5.76 -7.39
N PHE A 143 -4.94 -6.08 -7.23
CA PHE A 143 -4.16 -6.90 -8.15
C PHE A 143 -3.63 -8.10 -7.40
N VAL A 144 -3.71 -9.28 -7.98
CA VAL A 144 -3.07 -10.49 -7.43
C VAL A 144 -1.76 -10.71 -8.15
N ALA A 145 -0.67 -10.62 -7.41
CA ALA A 145 0.70 -10.77 -7.91
C ALA A 145 1.38 -12.01 -7.33
N ASN A 146 2.36 -12.55 -8.04
CA ASN A 146 3.18 -13.66 -7.56
C ASN A 146 4.44 -13.15 -6.89
N VAL A 147 4.84 -13.84 -5.83
CA VAL A 147 6.10 -13.60 -5.11
C VAL A 147 7.15 -14.56 -5.66
N ASN A 148 8.16 -14.02 -6.33
CA ASN A 148 9.22 -14.75 -7.01
C ASN A 148 10.57 -14.52 -6.31
N GLY A 149 10.76 -15.13 -5.14
CA GLY A 149 11.97 -14.97 -4.33
C GLY A 149 12.15 -13.52 -3.82
N ASN A 150 12.97 -12.73 -4.51
CA ASN A 150 13.25 -11.35 -4.15
C ASN A 150 12.50 -10.31 -5.01
N SER A 151 11.49 -10.73 -5.75
CA SER A 151 10.67 -9.85 -6.59
C SER A 151 9.19 -10.22 -6.53
N ILE A 152 8.36 -9.23 -6.77
CA ILE A 152 6.92 -9.36 -6.94
C ILE A 152 6.60 -8.84 -8.34
N ASP A 153 5.83 -9.60 -9.11
CA ASP A 153 5.41 -9.18 -10.44
C ASP A 153 4.32 -8.08 -10.38
N ALA A 154 3.94 -7.53 -11.52
CA ALA A 154 2.95 -6.45 -11.60
C ALA A 154 1.53 -6.89 -11.20
N GLY A 155 1.29 -8.19 -11.14
CA GLY A 155 -0.01 -8.78 -10.83
C GLY A 155 -1.04 -8.64 -11.94
N VAL A 156 -2.16 -9.31 -11.72
CA VAL A 156 -3.34 -9.29 -12.59
C VAL A 156 -4.46 -8.54 -11.86
N GLY A 157 -5.05 -7.54 -12.51
CA GLY A 157 -6.15 -6.76 -11.95
C GLY A 157 -7.40 -7.62 -11.80
N VAL A 158 -7.97 -7.64 -10.60
CA VAL A 158 -9.19 -8.41 -10.30
C VAL A 158 -10.43 -7.73 -10.85
N LEU A 159 -10.40 -6.39 -10.93
CA LEU A 159 -11.48 -5.55 -11.45
C LEU A 159 -11.15 -4.93 -12.81
N GLU A 160 -10.30 -5.58 -13.62
CA GLU A 160 -9.88 -5.03 -14.90
C GLU A 160 -11.07 -4.64 -15.79
N GLY A 161 -11.06 -3.40 -16.28
CA GLY A 161 -12.13 -2.86 -17.13
C GLY A 161 -13.43 -2.50 -16.41
N GLN A 162 -13.52 -2.69 -15.10
CA GLN A 162 -14.69 -2.34 -14.30
C GLN A 162 -14.57 -0.94 -13.69
N PRO A 163 -15.67 -0.18 -13.59
CA PRO A 163 -15.68 1.15 -12.99
C PRO A 163 -15.86 1.11 -11.46
N TYR A 164 -15.71 -0.04 -10.84
CA TYR A 164 -15.89 -0.24 -9.40
C TYR A 164 -14.58 -0.08 -8.66
N GLU A 165 -14.64 0.48 -7.47
CA GLU A 165 -13.49 0.60 -6.57
C GLU A 165 -13.50 -0.50 -5.51
N SER A 166 -12.32 -1.00 -5.19
CA SER A 166 -12.06 -1.86 -4.04
C SER A 166 -10.59 -1.69 -3.65
N PRO A 167 -10.28 -1.36 -2.38
CA PRO A 167 -11.21 -1.04 -1.28
C PRO A 167 -12.01 0.23 -1.55
N MET A 168 -13.12 0.40 -0.83
CA MET A 168 -14.04 1.51 -1.02
C MET A 168 -13.48 2.81 -0.40
N ALA A 169 -13.18 3.80 -1.24
CA ALA A 169 -12.76 5.11 -0.76
C ALA A 169 -13.95 5.93 -0.19
N PRO A 170 -13.73 6.91 0.70
CA PRO A 170 -12.42 7.35 1.21
C PRO A 170 -11.97 6.63 2.50
N PHE A 171 -12.78 5.75 3.07
CA PHE A 171 -12.54 5.20 4.42
C PHE A 171 -12.10 3.74 4.42
N GLY A 172 -12.11 3.08 3.28
CA GLY A 172 -11.65 1.70 3.15
C GLY A 172 -10.16 1.60 2.79
N GLY A 173 -9.54 0.51 3.21
CA GLY A 173 -8.16 0.19 2.91
C GLY A 173 -7.96 -1.33 2.78
N ILE A 174 -6.72 -1.76 2.86
CA ILE A 174 -6.35 -3.18 2.70
C ILE A 174 -7.04 -4.12 3.71
N GLU A 175 -7.58 -3.59 4.81
CA GLU A 175 -8.36 -4.34 5.80
C GLU A 175 -9.68 -4.87 5.24
N GLN A 176 -10.21 -4.30 4.15
CA GLN A 176 -11.40 -4.79 3.46
C GLN A 176 -11.14 -6.03 2.59
N ILE A 177 -9.88 -6.39 2.42
CA ILE A 177 -9.47 -7.50 1.56
C ILE A 177 -8.85 -8.59 2.41
N ASP A 178 -9.20 -9.85 2.15
CA ASP A 178 -8.61 -10.96 2.87
C ASP A 178 -8.39 -12.20 2.01
N TRP A 179 -7.40 -13.00 2.42
CA TRP A 179 -7.10 -14.29 1.83
C TRP A 179 -7.84 -15.43 2.53
N SER A 180 -8.25 -16.42 1.74
CA SER A 180 -8.63 -17.71 2.33
C SER A 180 -7.42 -18.36 3.00
N LYS A 181 -7.66 -19.15 4.06
CA LYS A 181 -6.59 -19.82 4.81
C LYS A 181 -5.73 -20.76 3.97
N ASP A 182 -6.29 -21.30 2.88
CA ASP A 182 -5.60 -22.19 1.94
C ASP A 182 -4.89 -21.42 0.81
N SER A 183 -4.85 -20.08 0.86
CA SER A 183 -4.21 -19.19 -0.11
C SER A 183 -4.76 -19.27 -1.55
N LYS A 184 -5.97 -19.81 -1.74
CA LYS A 184 -6.51 -20.02 -3.08
C LYS A 184 -7.50 -18.95 -3.54
N SER A 185 -8.10 -18.23 -2.59
CA SER A 185 -9.14 -17.26 -2.88
C SER A 185 -8.89 -15.95 -2.15
N VAL A 186 -9.38 -14.86 -2.73
CA VAL A 186 -9.38 -13.52 -2.13
C VAL A 186 -10.83 -13.05 -2.03
N ALA A 187 -11.20 -12.53 -0.87
CA ALA A 187 -12.42 -11.75 -0.66
C ALA A 187 -12.07 -10.25 -0.78
N TYR A 188 -12.88 -9.49 -1.52
CA TYR A 188 -12.71 -8.05 -1.74
C TYR A 188 -14.06 -7.36 -1.96
#